data_87b5e965ca47080191a1f7cd7ea1bbff
#
_entry.id   87b5e965ca47080191a1f7cd7ea1bbff
#
_cell.length_a   1.000
_cell.length_b   1.000
_cell.length_c   1.000
_cell.angle_alpha   90.00
_cell.angle_beta   90.00
_cell.angle_gamma   90.00
#
_symmetry.space_group_name_H-M   'P 1'
#
loop_
_entity.id
_entity.type
_entity.pdbx_description
1 polymer ?
#
loop_
_entity_poly.entity_id
_entity_poly.type
_entity_poly.pdbx_seq_one_letter_code
_entity_poly.pdbx_strand_id
1 'polypeptide(L)'
;MLADARAGKFEVILAKTQSRFTRDMELVEKYLHGLFPEWGVRFIAVLDHVDTCDPAGKKARQINGLINEWYLEDLSGNVRAVLDHKRRSGSYIASFALYGYRKDPQDHSRLLPDEPAAQVVRQIFALYLQGNGAGRIAQTLNAQGVPPPSAYRAVSAGQPHPTPAPLWCKATVRRILSTQTYAGDLEQGRVRKLNYKSRRVIRLPREDWIIVPGTHVPLISRADFAAVQARLAAHGGQTAAARHPLAGLVRCSVCGGKMELTGAGARRYFRCRTARRSKTACPGQPYWPLCDAEALVENQLSRYAAAPGQLTQDQAAALLQSITVYPPQDGTRRIELRWSF
;
A
#
# COMPACT_ATOMS: atom_id res chain seq x y z
N MET A 1 18.72 5.02 -25.09
CA MET A 1 19.02 6.36 -25.59
C MET A 1 20.07 7.09 -24.73
N LEU A 2 19.83 7.47 -23.44
CA LEU A 2 20.81 8.24 -22.64
C LEU A 2 22.15 7.49 -22.42
N ALA A 3 22.10 6.19 -22.18
CA ALA A 3 23.32 5.37 -22.08
C ALA A 3 24.12 5.31 -23.41
N ASP A 4 23.40 5.29 -24.52
CA ASP A 4 24.01 5.27 -25.86
C ASP A 4 24.60 6.63 -26.24
N ALA A 5 23.92 7.73 -25.86
CA ALA A 5 24.44 9.09 -26.00
C ALA A 5 25.78 9.25 -25.24
N ARG A 6 25.82 8.81 -23.97
CA ARG A 6 27.03 8.83 -23.15
C ARG A 6 28.15 7.96 -23.72
N ALA A 7 27.80 6.88 -24.42
CA ALA A 7 28.75 5.98 -25.09
C ALA A 7 29.18 6.48 -26.46
N GLY A 8 28.74 7.67 -26.89
CA GLY A 8 29.12 8.25 -28.20
C GLY A 8 28.56 7.51 -29.42
N LYS A 9 27.46 6.78 -29.29
CA LYS A 9 26.86 6.00 -30.39
C LYS A 9 26.14 6.86 -31.42
N PHE A 10 25.84 8.10 -31.10
CA PHE A 10 25.24 9.09 -31.98
C PHE A 10 25.59 10.51 -31.50
N GLU A 11 25.55 11.46 -32.41
CA GLU A 11 25.93 12.87 -32.17
C GLU A 11 24.72 13.81 -32.16
N VAL A 12 23.57 13.35 -32.63
CA VAL A 12 22.37 14.21 -32.76
C VAL A 12 21.13 13.51 -32.26
N ILE A 13 20.36 14.23 -31.45
CA ILE A 13 19.01 13.86 -31.04
C ILE A 13 18.01 14.80 -31.72
N LEU A 14 17.13 14.25 -32.56
CA LEU A 14 16.07 15.01 -33.22
C LEU A 14 14.73 14.71 -32.54
N ALA A 15 14.04 15.75 -32.07
CA ALA A 15 12.72 15.65 -31.49
C ALA A 15 11.73 16.59 -32.21
N LYS A 16 10.43 16.25 -32.17
CA LYS A 16 9.39 17.14 -32.68
C LYS A 16 9.31 18.43 -31.85
N THR A 17 9.32 18.29 -30.51
CA THR A 17 9.28 19.39 -29.54
C THR A 17 10.20 19.06 -28.38
N GLN A 18 10.67 20.06 -27.66
CA GLN A 18 11.47 19.88 -26.42
C GLN A 18 10.69 19.06 -25.37
N SER A 19 9.37 19.23 -25.29
CA SER A 19 8.49 18.50 -24.38
C SER A 19 8.40 16.98 -24.67
N ARG A 20 8.83 16.52 -25.86
CA ARG A 20 8.96 15.08 -26.17
C ARG A 20 10.17 14.44 -25.52
N PHE A 21 11.20 15.22 -25.26
CA PHE A 21 12.36 14.78 -24.52
C PHE A 21 12.04 14.82 -23.00
N THR A 22 11.70 16.00 -22.51
CA THR A 22 11.26 16.17 -21.10
C THR A 22 10.40 17.42 -20.94
N ARG A 23 9.52 17.39 -19.95
CA ARG A 23 8.73 18.56 -19.49
C ARG A 23 9.22 19.08 -18.14
N ASP A 24 10.26 18.47 -17.58
CA ASP A 24 10.85 18.82 -16.30
C ASP A 24 12.03 19.76 -16.53
N MET A 25 11.96 20.95 -15.95
CA MET A 25 12.99 21.98 -16.10
C MET A 25 14.35 21.54 -15.53
N GLU A 26 14.35 20.75 -14.46
CA GLU A 26 15.58 20.18 -13.89
C GLU A 26 16.30 19.28 -14.91
N LEU A 27 15.52 18.45 -15.63
CA LEU A 27 16.08 17.57 -16.67
C LEU A 27 16.51 18.34 -17.91
N VAL A 28 15.84 19.46 -18.25
CA VAL A 28 16.28 20.34 -19.33
C VAL A 28 17.66 20.91 -19.00
N GLU A 29 17.83 21.49 -17.82
CA GLU A 29 19.13 22.05 -17.41
C GLU A 29 20.21 20.97 -17.35
N LYS A 30 19.90 19.83 -16.76
CA LYS A 30 20.85 18.72 -16.58
C LYS A 30 21.34 18.15 -17.91
N TYR A 31 20.43 17.93 -18.86
CA TYR A 31 20.80 17.22 -20.12
C TYR A 31 21.09 18.20 -21.26
N LEU A 32 20.19 19.14 -21.57
CA LEU A 32 20.35 20.01 -22.74
C LEU A 32 21.46 21.03 -22.55
N HIS A 33 21.63 21.54 -21.33
CA HIS A 33 22.63 22.56 -21.03
C HIS A 33 23.89 22.01 -20.33
N GLY A 34 23.82 20.80 -19.75
CA GLY A 34 24.95 20.14 -19.09
C GLY A 34 25.49 18.97 -19.88
N LEU A 35 24.92 17.79 -19.69
CA LEU A 35 25.50 16.52 -20.12
C LEU A 35 25.57 16.32 -21.66
N PHE A 36 24.61 16.82 -22.44
CA PHE A 36 24.65 16.65 -23.89
C PHE A 36 25.84 17.41 -24.52
N PRO A 37 26.09 18.68 -24.16
CA PRO A 37 27.33 19.36 -24.61
C PRO A 37 28.60 18.61 -24.18
N GLU A 38 28.67 18.10 -22.93
CA GLU A 38 29.83 17.33 -22.46
C GLU A 38 30.04 16.01 -23.25
N TRP A 39 28.97 15.38 -23.72
CA TRP A 39 29.02 14.14 -24.51
C TRP A 39 29.14 14.39 -26.03
N GLY A 40 29.22 15.64 -26.44
CA GLY A 40 29.25 16.00 -27.85
C GLY A 40 27.92 15.77 -28.59
N VAL A 41 26.80 15.71 -27.86
CA VAL A 41 25.48 15.42 -28.44
C VAL A 41 24.69 16.72 -28.66
N ARG A 42 24.31 16.97 -29.92
CA ARG A 42 23.42 18.07 -30.33
C ARG A 42 21.96 17.65 -30.16
N PHE A 43 21.13 18.48 -29.52
CA PHE A 43 19.70 18.28 -29.43
C PHE A 43 18.96 19.33 -30.30
N ILE A 44 18.07 18.85 -31.15
CA ILE A 44 17.26 19.69 -32.04
C ILE A 44 15.77 19.38 -31.81
N ALA A 45 14.96 20.42 -31.50
CA ALA A 45 13.50 20.32 -31.47
C ALA A 45 12.90 21.18 -32.60
N VAL A 46 12.33 20.50 -33.58
CA VAL A 46 11.97 21.14 -34.90
C VAL A 46 10.89 22.22 -34.71
N LEU A 47 9.79 21.90 -34.05
CA LEU A 47 8.66 22.84 -33.91
C LEU A 47 8.91 23.97 -32.91
N ASP A 48 9.78 23.75 -31.94
CA ASP A 48 10.13 24.74 -30.94
C ASP A 48 11.30 25.62 -31.38
N HIS A 49 11.88 25.36 -32.58
CA HIS A 49 13.08 26.01 -33.09
C HIS A 49 14.23 25.99 -32.08
N VAL A 50 14.37 24.87 -31.38
CA VAL A 50 15.41 24.65 -30.36
C VAL A 50 16.58 23.91 -31.00
N ASP A 51 17.78 24.47 -30.82
CA ASP A 51 19.05 23.86 -31.22
C ASP A 51 20.09 24.12 -30.11
N THR A 52 20.71 23.08 -29.59
CA THR A 52 21.72 23.22 -28.55
C THR A 52 23.06 23.75 -29.06
N CYS A 53 23.32 23.70 -30.38
CA CYS A 53 24.49 24.35 -30.99
C CYS A 53 24.37 25.87 -31.10
N ASP A 54 23.14 26.42 -30.93
CA ASP A 54 22.96 27.88 -30.90
C ASP A 54 23.06 28.40 -29.42
N PRO A 55 24.12 29.13 -29.08
CA PRO A 55 24.28 29.70 -27.74
C PRO A 55 23.20 30.75 -27.42
N ALA A 56 22.72 31.51 -28.42
CA ALA A 56 21.71 32.53 -28.25
C ALA A 56 20.34 31.93 -27.86
N GLY A 57 20.07 30.70 -28.33
CA GLY A 57 18.83 29.96 -28.03
C GLY A 57 18.71 29.46 -26.59
N LYS A 58 19.73 29.57 -25.72
CA LYS A 58 19.68 29.06 -24.33
C LYS A 58 18.50 29.62 -23.54
N LYS A 59 18.30 30.93 -23.59
CA LYS A 59 17.19 31.60 -22.89
C LYS A 59 15.82 31.14 -23.39
N ALA A 60 15.67 30.96 -24.71
CA ALA A 60 14.44 30.45 -25.29
C ALA A 60 14.16 29.02 -24.85
N ARG A 61 15.17 28.13 -24.77
CA ARG A 61 15.03 26.76 -24.24
C ARG A 61 14.59 26.73 -22.78
N GLN A 62 15.12 27.65 -21.95
CA GLN A 62 14.73 27.77 -20.53
C GLN A 62 13.27 28.25 -20.40
N ILE A 63 12.87 29.25 -21.19
CA ILE A 63 11.50 29.76 -21.23
C ILE A 63 10.55 28.64 -21.67
N ASN A 64 10.87 27.90 -22.73
CA ASN A 64 10.07 26.76 -23.18
C ASN A 64 9.94 25.67 -22.09
N GLY A 65 11.02 25.39 -21.35
CA GLY A 65 11.01 24.48 -20.21
C GLY A 65 10.04 24.95 -19.12
N LEU A 66 10.09 26.23 -18.78
CA LEU A 66 9.24 26.86 -17.76
C LEU A 66 7.76 26.86 -18.19
N ILE A 67 7.46 27.20 -19.44
CA ILE A 67 6.09 27.16 -19.99
C ILE A 67 5.55 25.73 -19.95
N ASN A 68 6.34 24.71 -20.31
CA ASN A 68 5.95 23.31 -20.23
C ASN A 68 5.66 22.86 -18.78
N GLU A 69 6.41 23.37 -17.81
CA GLU A 69 6.19 23.08 -16.40
C GLU A 69 4.89 23.72 -15.89
N TRP A 70 4.64 24.99 -16.20
CA TRP A 70 3.38 25.68 -15.88
C TRP A 70 2.17 24.97 -16.48
N TYR A 71 2.28 24.57 -17.75
CA TYR A 71 1.20 23.80 -18.39
C TYR A 71 0.87 22.50 -17.63
N LEU A 72 1.87 21.78 -17.12
CA LEU A 72 1.63 20.59 -16.31
C LEU A 72 0.97 20.89 -14.96
N GLU A 73 1.33 22.00 -14.34
CA GLU A 73 0.72 22.44 -13.07
C GLU A 73 -0.75 22.80 -13.29
N ASP A 74 -1.06 23.61 -14.29
CA ASP A 74 -2.42 23.98 -14.68
C ASP A 74 -3.26 22.76 -15.06
N LEU A 75 -2.70 21.87 -15.88
CA LEU A 75 -3.38 20.62 -16.24
C LEU A 75 -3.70 19.78 -14.98
N SER A 76 -2.76 19.67 -14.07
CA SER A 76 -2.97 18.96 -12.80
C SER A 76 -4.05 19.62 -11.95
N GLY A 77 -4.09 20.95 -11.90
CA GLY A 77 -5.13 21.75 -11.25
C GLY A 77 -6.50 21.48 -11.84
N ASN A 78 -6.62 21.60 -13.16
CA ASN A 78 -7.84 21.38 -13.91
C ASN A 78 -8.39 19.95 -13.74
N VAL A 79 -7.52 18.93 -13.85
CA VAL A 79 -7.92 17.52 -13.61
C VAL A 79 -8.43 17.32 -12.19
N ARG A 80 -7.79 17.93 -11.18
CA ARG A 80 -8.25 17.85 -9.78
C ARG A 80 -9.63 18.50 -9.62
N ALA A 81 -9.82 19.70 -10.18
CA ALA A 81 -11.10 20.41 -10.11
C ALA A 81 -12.24 19.60 -10.72
N VAL A 82 -12.02 18.99 -11.90
CA VAL A 82 -13.00 18.11 -12.56
C VAL A 82 -13.28 16.86 -11.72
N LEU A 83 -12.26 16.22 -11.16
CA LEU A 83 -12.46 15.05 -10.32
C LEU A 83 -13.18 15.39 -9.01
N ASP A 84 -12.91 16.54 -8.41
CA ASP A 84 -13.59 16.98 -7.19
C ASP A 84 -15.04 17.38 -7.47
N HIS A 85 -15.32 18.01 -8.61
CA HIS A 85 -16.70 18.24 -9.08
C HIS A 85 -17.45 16.92 -9.24
N LYS A 86 -16.88 15.93 -9.93
CA LYS A 86 -17.48 14.59 -10.08
C LYS A 86 -17.74 13.90 -8.74
N ARG A 87 -16.81 14.01 -7.78
CA ARG A 87 -17.02 13.46 -6.43
C ARG A 87 -18.21 14.11 -5.73
N ARG A 88 -18.30 15.45 -5.78
CA ARG A 88 -19.38 16.23 -5.16
C ARG A 88 -20.74 15.99 -5.82
N SER A 89 -20.76 15.67 -7.11
CA SER A 89 -21.97 15.26 -7.84
C SER A 89 -22.41 13.81 -7.59
N GLY A 90 -21.71 13.07 -6.70
CA GLY A 90 -22.05 11.69 -6.38
C GLY A 90 -21.55 10.65 -7.40
N SER A 91 -20.69 11.04 -8.33
CA SER A 91 -20.11 10.12 -9.29
C SER A 91 -18.98 9.28 -8.65
N TYR A 92 -19.02 7.97 -8.84
CA TYR A 92 -17.95 7.06 -8.41
C TYR A 92 -16.79 7.12 -9.39
N ILE A 93 -15.64 7.64 -8.96
CA ILE A 93 -14.49 7.89 -9.85
C ILE A 93 -13.32 6.90 -9.67
N ALA A 94 -13.38 5.98 -8.71
CA ALA A 94 -12.30 5.02 -8.53
C ALA A 94 -12.18 4.06 -9.72
N SER A 95 -10.97 3.59 -10.02
CA SER A 95 -10.70 2.68 -11.15
C SER A 95 -11.44 1.35 -11.01
N PHE A 96 -11.61 0.84 -9.79
CA PHE A 96 -12.27 -0.42 -9.49
C PHE A 96 -13.43 -0.19 -8.54
N ALA A 97 -14.51 -0.99 -8.70
CA ALA A 97 -15.61 -1.00 -7.75
C ALA A 97 -15.17 -1.48 -6.36
N LEU A 98 -15.88 -1.02 -5.34
CA LEU A 98 -15.72 -1.51 -3.97
C LEU A 98 -16.22 -2.96 -3.90
N TYR A 99 -15.57 -3.82 -3.10
CA TYR A 99 -16.00 -5.20 -2.89
C TYR A 99 -17.46 -5.25 -2.41
N GLY A 100 -18.29 -6.08 -3.01
CA GLY A 100 -19.75 -6.09 -2.82
C GLY A 100 -20.53 -5.25 -3.82
N TYR A 101 -19.82 -4.47 -4.63
CA TYR A 101 -20.40 -3.70 -5.74
C TYR A 101 -19.66 -3.96 -7.04
N ARG A 102 -20.31 -3.71 -8.15
CA ARG A 102 -19.76 -3.62 -9.51
C ARG A 102 -20.10 -2.26 -10.10
N LYS A 103 -19.35 -1.81 -11.08
CA LYS A 103 -19.71 -0.62 -11.86
C LYS A 103 -20.86 -0.96 -12.80
N ASP A 104 -21.78 -0.02 -12.98
CA ASP A 104 -22.81 -0.13 -13.99
C ASP A 104 -22.16 -0.18 -15.39
N PRO A 105 -22.47 -1.18 -16.23
CA PRO A 105 -21.93 -1.27 -17.60
C PRO A 105 -22.32 -0.08 -18.48
N GLN A 106 -23.46 0.58 -18.21
CA GLN A 106 -23.94 1.73 -18.98
C GLN A 106 -23.39 3.05 -18.42
N ASP A 107 -23.16 3.13 -17.13
CA ASP A 107 -22.63 4.33 -16.46
C ASP A 107 -21.59 3.93 -15.41
N HIS A 108 -20.33 3.91 -15.80
CA HIS A 108 -19.22 3.57 -14.91
C HIS A 108 -19.06 4.48 -13.67
N SER A 109 -19.84 5.56 -13.58
CA SER A 109 -19.90 6.44 -12.41
C SER A 109 -20.87 5.94 -11.35
N ARG A 110 -21.63 4.88 -11.61
CA ARG A 110 -22.61 4.28 -10.68
C ARG A 110 -22.16 2.94 -10.16
N LEU A 111 -22.60 2.65 -8.93
CA LEU A 111 -22.37 1.36 -8.25
C LEU A 111 -23.67 0.55 -8.23
N LEU A 112 -23.57 -0.69 -8.68
CA LEU A 112 -24.64 -1.71 -8.57
C LEU A 112 -24.17 -2.82 -7.62
N PRO A 113 -25.06 -3.44 -6.83
CA PRO A 113 -24.72 -4.61 -6.03
C PRO A 113 -24.16 -5.73 -6.91
N ASP A 114 -23.11 -6.37 -6.42
CA ASP A 114 -22.55 -7.62 -6.96
C ASP A 114 -22.91 -8.73 -5.98
N GLU A 115 -24.01 -9.43 -6.24
CA GLU A 115 -24.66 -10.30 -5.24
C GLU A 115 -23.72 -11.33 -4.58
N PRO A 116 -22.82 -12.04 -5.29
CA PRO A 116 -21.91 -12.98 -4.62
C PRO A 116 -21.02 -12.30 -3.58
N ALA A 117 -20.46 -11.13 -3.91
CA ALA A 117 -19.62 -10.36 -3.01
C ALA A 117 -20.45 -9.56 -1.98
N ALA A 118 -21.65 -9.11 -2.34
CA ALA A 118 -22.57 -8.38 -1.46
C ALA A 118 -23.05 -9.26 -0.29
N GLN A 119 -23.32 -10.53 -0.53
CA GLN A 119 -23.67 -11.49 0.52
C GLN A 119 -22.55 -11.65 1.55
N VAL A 120 -21.30 -11.69 1.12
CA VAL A 120 -20.15 -11.75 2.03
C VAL A 120 -20.05 -10.47 2.88
N VAL A 121 -20.31 -9.29 2.28
CA VAL A 121 -20.35 -8.03 3.03
C VAL A 121 -21.44 -8.07 4.09
N ARG A 122 -22.67 -8.46 3.75
CA ARG A 122 -23.78 -8.62 4.69
C ARG A 122 -23.43 -9.60 5.81
N GLN A 123 -22.82 -10.73 5.50
CA GLN A 123 -22.34 -11.72 6.47
C GLN A 123 -21.29 -11.12 7.44
N ILE A 124 -20.34 -10.33 6.95
CA ILE A 124 -19.34 -9.66 7.78
C ILE A 124 -20.00 -8.73 8.80
N PHE A 125 -20.98 -7.92 8.39
CA PHE A 125 -21.71 -7.02 9.28
C PHE A 125 -22.56 -7.78 10.30
N ALA A 126 -23.29 -8.81 9.87
CA ALA A 126 -24.09 -9.67 10.75
C ALA A 126 -23.24 -10.35 11.83
N LEU A 127 -22.13 -10.98 11.44
CA LEU A 127 -21.19 -11.61 12.38
C LEU A 127 -20.60 -10.59 13.38
N TYR A 128 -20.32 -9.37 12.95
CA TYR A 128 -19.78 -8.35 13.82
C TYR A 128 -20.83 -7.88 14.84
N LEU A 129 -22.09 -7.69 14.42
CA LEU A 129 -23.20 -7.37 15.31
C LEU A 129 -23.49 -8.48 16.32
N GLN A 130 -23.30 -9.75 15.96
CA GLN A 130 -23.40 -10.90 16.85
C GLN A 130 -22.26 -11.00 17.87
N GLY A 131 -21.28 -10.10 17.85
CA GLY A 131 -20.21 -10.11 18.85
C GLY A 131 -18.85 -10.62 18.37
N ASN A 132 -18.75 -11.09 17.13
CA ASN A 132 -17.49 -11.59 16.64
C ASN A 132 -16.51 -10.45 16.33
N GLY A 133 -15.28 -10.55 16.82
CA GLY A 133 -14.23 -9.61 16.49
C GLY A 133 -13.75 -9.75 15.03
N ALA A 134 -13.26 -8.65 14.41
CA ALA A 134 -12.82 -8.64 13.03
C ALA A 134 -11.76 -9.71 12.68
N GLY A 135 -10.94 -10.12 13.66
CA GLY A 135 -9.97 -11.21 13.47
C GLY A 135 -10.63 -12.58 13.37
N ARG A 136 -11.66 -12.85 14.18
CA ARG A 136 -12.44 -14.09 14.12
C ARG A 136 -13.24 -14.19 12.84
N ILE A 137 -13.87 -13.09 12.42
CA ILE A 137 -14.58 -13.02 11.14
C ILE A 137 -13.65 -13.38 9.97
N ALA A 138 -12.44 -12.80 9.95
CA ALA A 138 -11.45 -13.14 8.92
C ALA A 138 -11.07 -14.64 8.93
N GLN A 139 -10.95 -15.26 10.11
CA GLN A 139 -10.68 -16.70 10.23
C GLN A 139 -11.85 -17.55 9.71
N THR A 140 -13.09 -17.19 10.05
CA THR A 140 -14.30 -17.86 9.57
C THR A 140 -14.37 -17.84 8.04
N LEU A 141 -14.19 -16.66 7.43
CA LEU A 141 -14.21 -16.53 5.97
C LEU A 141 -13.09 -17.35 5.28
N ASN A 142 -11.89 -17.39 5.89
CA ASN A 142 -10.80 -18.23 5.40
C ASN A 142 -11.11 -19.72 5.52
N ALA A 143 -11.74 -20.14 6.61
CA ALA A 143 -12.14 -21.55 6.81
C ALA A 143 -13.25 -21.98 5.82
N GLN A 144 -14.11 -21.04 5.44
CA GLN A 144 -15.15 -21.24 4.41
C GLN A 144 -14.61 -21.18 2.98
N GLY A 145 -13.32 -20.88 2.78
CA GLY A 145 -12.72 -20.73 1.45
C GLY A 145 -13.21 -19.51 0.66
N VAL A 146 -13.84 -18.52 1.34
CA VAL A 146 -14.35 -17.31 0.68
C VAL A 146 -13.17 -16.47 0.17
N PRO A 147 -13.11 -16.11 -1.13
CA PRO A 147 -12.02 -15.32 -1.67
C PRO A 147 -12.05 -13.88 -1.11
N PRO A 148 -10.91 -13.33 -0.66
CA PRO A 148 -10.84 -11.93 -0.22
C PRO A 148 -10.93 -10.97 -1.42
N PRO A 149 -11.16 -9.66 -1.19
CA PRO A 149 -11.42 -8.69 -2.26
C PRO A 149 -10.39 -8.66 -3.40
N SER A 150 -9.10 -8.91 -3.09
CA SER A 150 -8.05 -8.95 -4.11
C SER A 150 -8.12 -10.19 -5.00
N ALA A 151 -8.39 -11.36 -4.42
CA ALA A 151 -8.57 -12.61 -5.17
C ALA A 151 -9.85 -12.59 -5.99
N TYR A 152 -10.97 -12.16 -5.38
CA TYR A 152 -12.25 -12.04 -6.05
C TYR A 152 -12.14 -11.14 -7.30
N ARG A 153 -11.49 -9.97 -7.16
CA ARG A 153 -11.26 -9.06 -8.29
C ARG A 153 -10.40 -9.68 -9.39
N ALA A 154 -9.34 -10.40 -9.05
CA ALA A 154 -8.47 -11.05 -10.03
C ALA A 154 -9.27 -12.10 -10.86
N VAL A 155 -10.04 -12.92 -10.18
CA VAL A 155 -10.91 -13.93 -10.83
C VAL A 155 -11.97 -13.26 -11.70
N SER A 156 -12.66 -12.22 -11.20
CA SER A 156 -13.66 -11.47 -11.97
C SER A 156 -13.08 -10.75 -13.20
N ALA A 157 -11.78 -10.45 -13.18
CA ALA A 157 -11.04 -9.87 -14.32
C ALA A 157 -10.43 -10.93 -15.25
N GLY A 158 -10.75 -12.21 -15.08
CA GLY A 158 -10.18 -13.32 -15.88
C GLY A 158 -8.68 -13.54 -15.64
N GLN A 159 -8.12 -13.01 -14.56
CA GLN A 159 -6.71 -13.19 -14.22
C GLN A 159 -6.52 -14.47 -13.40
N PRO A 160 -5.37 -15.15 -13.52
CA PRO A 160 -5.08 -16.32 -12.71
C PRO A 160 -5.09 -15.96 -11.23
N HIS A 161 -5.51 -16.92 -10.41
CA HIS A 161 -5.53 -16.74 -8.96
C HIS A 161 -4.12 -16.42 -8.45
N PRO A 162 -3.92 -15.36 -7.64
CA PRO A 162 -2.60 -15.05 -7.09
C PRO A 162 -2.01 -16.22 -6.30
N THR A 163 -0.74 -16.53 -6.52
CA THR A 163 -0.02 -17.57 -5.78
C THR A 163 1.08 -16.94 -4.94
N PRO A 164 1.11 -17.14 -3.60
CA PRO A 164 0.12 -17.83 -2.78
C PRO A 164 -1.22 -17.09 -2.69
N ALA A 165 -2.30 -17.84 -2.52
CA ALA A 165 -3.65 -17.29 -2.40
C ALA A 165 -3.74 -16.26 -1.25
N PRO A 166 -4.20 -15.04 -1.52
CA PRO A 166 -4.38 -14.06 -0.46
C PRO A 166 -5.46 -14.51 0.51
N LEU A 167 -5.29 -14.19 1.79
CA LEU A 167 -6.21 -14.53 2.86
C LEU A 167 -6.88 -13.30 3.43
N TRP A 168 -8.11 -13.48 3.93
CA TRP A 168 -8.77 -12.47 4.75
C TRP A 168 -7.94 -12.13 5.98
N CYS A 169 -7.90 -10.87 6.33
CA CYS A 169 -7.22 -10.40 7.52
C CYS A 169 -8.05 -9.37 8.29
N LYS A 170 -7.76 -9.22 9.59
CA LYS A 170 -8.41 -8.24 10.48
C LYS A 170 -8.51 -6.83 9.85
N ALA A 171 -7.45 -6.38 9.17
CA ALA A 171 -7.41 -5.06 8.56
C ALA A 171 -8.41 -4.92 7.41
N THR A 172 -8.55 -5.94 6.55
CA THR A 172 -9.53 -5.95 5.45
C THR A 172 -10.96 -5.93 5.99
N VAL A 173 -11.26 -6.77 6.98
CA VAL A 173 -12.58 -6.79 7.63
C VAL A 173 -12.90 -5.44 8.30
N ARG A 174 -11.95 -4.86 9.07
CA ARG A 174 -12.14 -3.54 9.68
C ARG A 174 -12.38 -2.44 8.64
N ARG A 175 -11.67 -2.47 7.51
CA ARG A 175 -11.88 -1.52 6.43
C ARG A 175 -13.29 -1.62 5.85
N ILE A 176 -13.81 -2.83 5.64
CA ILE A 176 -15.18 -3.05 5.19
C ILE A 176 -16.17 -2.47 6.22
N LEU A 177 -16.05 -2.86 7.48
CA LEU A 177 -16.92 -2.37 8.57
C LEU A 177 -16.89 -0.85 8.75
N SER A 178 -15.80 -0.17 8.39
CA SER A 178 -15.63 1.29 8.55
C SER A 178 -16.00 2.09 7.31
N THR A 179 -16.39 1.45 6.20
CA THR A 179 -16.66 2.15 4.93
C THR A 179 -18.13 2.51 4.82
N GLN A 180 -18.44 3.81 4.86
CA GLN A 180 -19.80 4.35 4.84
C GLN A 180 -20.54 4.07 3.51
N THR A 181 -19.81 3.80 2.44
CA THR A 181 -20.36 3.44 1.13
C THR A 181 -21.30 2.22 1.19
N TYR A 182 -21.11 1.30 2.14
CA TYR A 182 -22.03 0.17 2.30
C TYR A 182 -23.43 0.57 2.84
N ALA A 183 -23.55 1.75 3.45
CA ALA A 183 -24.83 2.32 3.88
C ALA A 183 -25.51 3.19 2.82
N GLY A 184 -24.99 3.21 1.58
CA GLY A 184 -25.56 3.97 0.45
C GLY A 184 -24.98 5.37 0.27
N ASP A 185 -24.06 5.81 1.12
CA ASP A 185 -23.42 7.12 1.04
C ASP A 185 -22.02 7.00 0.41
N LEU A 186 -21.78 7.70 -0.67
CA LEU A 186 -20.53 7.62 -1.39
C LEU A 186 -19.44 8.44 -0.69
N GLU A 187 -18.44 7.75 -0.17
CA GLU A 187 -17.31 8.33 0.57
C GLU A 187 -16.03 8.30 -0.29
N GLN A 188 -15.55 9.49 -0.68
CA GLN A 188 -14.39 9.66 -1.55
C GLN A 188 -13.44 10.75 -1.02
N GLY A 189 -12.29 10.97 -1.69
CA GLY A 189 -11.38 12.06 -1.33
C GLY A 189 -10.55 11.81 -0.06
N ARG A 190 -10.37 10.57 0.40
CA ARG A 190 -9.63 10.22 1.62
C ARG A 190 -8.13 10.53 1.57
N VAL A 191 -7.60 10.69 0.36
CA VAL A 191 -6.16 10.90 0.13
C VAL A 191 -5.94 11.89 -1.01
N ARG A 192 -4.84 12.63 -0.94
CA ARG A 192 -4.41 13.59 -1.97
C ARG A 192 -2.91 13.46 -2.20
N LYS A 193 -2.44 13.59 -3.45
CA LYS A 193 -1.01 13.79 -3.73
C LYS A 193 -0.56 15.12 -3.16
N LEU A 194 0.66 15.16 -2.62
CA LEU A 194 1.25 16.39 -2.07
C LEU A 194 1.30 17.51 -3.13
N ASN A 195 1.84 17.19 -4.30
CA ASN A 195 1.86 18.05 -5.49
C ASN A 195 1.88 17.19 -6.76
N TYR A 196 1.91 17.79 -7.95
CA TYR A 196 1.87 17.06 -9.22
C TYR A 196 3.17 16.28 -9.51
N LYS A 197 4.33 16.74 -9.03
CA LYS A 197 5.63 16.07 -9.17
C LYS A 197 5.83 14.93 -8.18
N SER A 198 5.25 15.04 -6.98
CA SER A 198 5.48 14.11 -5.89
C SER A 198 4.71 12.80 -6.05
N ARG A 199 5.36 11.68 -5.75
CA ARG A 199 4.70 10.39 -5.55
C ARG A 199 4.07 10.25 -4.16
N ARG A 200 4.38 11.16 -3.23
CA ARG A 200 3.90 11.13 -1.85
C ARG A 200 2.41 11.45 -1.81
N VAL A 201 1.67 10.57 -1.13
CA VAL A 201 0.24 10.70 -0.89
C VAL A 201 0.03 11.03 0.59
N ILE A 202 -0.76 12.05 0.88
CA ILE A 202 -1.18 12.44 2.24
C ILE A 202 -2.59 11.97 2.48
N ARG A 203 -2.86 11.50 3.71
CA ARG A 203 -4.23 11.23 4.17
C ARG A 203 -4.86 12.54 4.62
N LEU A 204 -6.09 12.77 4.17
CA LEU A 204 -6.89 13.88 4.63
C LEU A 204 -7.64 13.51 5.93
N PRO A 205 -7.85 14.46 6.84
CA PRO A 205 -8.73 14.29 7.98
C PRO A 205 -10.17 14.05 7.50
N ARG A 206 -11.02 13.48 8.36
CA ARG A 206 -12.36 13.02 7.94
C ARG A 206 -13.29 14.16 7.52
N GLU A 207 -13.11 15.33 8.09
CA GLU A 207 -13.83 16.57 7.76
C GLU A 207 -13.61 17.03 6.31
N ASP A 208 -12.45 16.69 5.73
CA ASP A 208 -12.11 17.03 4.34
C ASP A 208 -12.58 15.97 3.33
N TRP A 209 -13.17 14.86 3.79
CA TRP A 209 -13.66 13.83 2.88
C TRP A 209 -14.95 14.28 2.19
N ILE A 210 -15.12 13.87 0.94
CA ILE A 210 -16.33 14.15 0.19
C ILE A 210 -17.28 12.99 0.41
N ILE A 211 -18.39 13.25 1.12
CA ILE A 211 -19.44 12.27 1.40
C ILE A 211 -20.73 12.76 0.75
N VAL A 212 -21.27 11.99 -0.18
CA VAL A 212 -22.53 12.29 -0.86
C VAL A 212 -23.55 11.21 -0.47
N PRO A 213 -24.65 11.58 0.19
CA PRO A 213 -25.63 10.61 0.67
C PRO A 213 -26.51 10.06 -0.46
N GLY A 214 -26.95 8.79 -0.33
CA GLY A 214 -27.99 8.19 -1.14
C GLY A 214 -27.67 8.01 -2.62
N THR A 215 -26.39 7.80 -2.98
CA THR A 215 -25.96 7.71 -4.39
C THR A 215 -26.21 6.35 -5.03
N HIS A 216 -26.40 5.29 -4.24
CA HIS A 216 -26.54 3.91 -4.72
C HIS A 216 -27.31 3.04 -3.73
N VAL A 217 -27.71 1.84 -4.16
CA VAL A 217 -28.42 0.88 -3.32
C VAL A 217 -27.53 0.43 -2.15
N PRO A 218 -27.97 0.62 -0.89
CA PRO A 218 -27.19 0.19 0.27
C PRO A 218 -27.19 -1.33 0.41
N LEU A 219 -26.06 -1.91 0.84
CA LEU A 219 -25.99 -3.31 1.22
C LEU A 219 -26.36 -3.53 2.69
N ILE A 220 -26.20 -2.51 3.51
CA ILE A 220 -26.42 -2.53 4.97
C ILE A 220 -27.34 -1.34 5.33
N SER A 221 -28.24 -1.56 6.29
CA SER A 221 -29.07 -0.48 6.80
C SER A 221 -28.22 0.59 7.51
N ARG A 222 -28.68 1.84 7.49
CA ARG A 222 -27.99 2.92 8.23
C ARG A 222 -27.95 2.66 9.74
N ALA A 223 -28.99 2.02 10.28
CA ALA A 223 -29.05 1.64 11.69
C ALA A 223 -27.97 0.62 12.06
N ASP A 224 -27.83 -0.46 11.28
CA ASP A 224 -26.81 -1.48 11.49
C ASP A 224 -25.41 -0.91 11.32
N PHE A 225 -25.20 -0.05 10.31
CA PHE A 225 -23.92 0.63 10.13
C PHE A 225 -23.58 1.50 11.35
N ALA A 226 -24.51 2.30 11.86
CA ALA A 226 -24.30 3.13 13.05
C ALA A 226 -23.98 2.29 14.29
N ALA A 227 -24.70 1.17 14.51
CA ALA A 227 -24.40 0.24 15.58
C ALA A 227 -23.00 -0.35 15.50
N VAL A 228 -22.55 -0.70 14.28
CA VAL A 228 -21.18 -1.18 14.04
C VAL A 228 -20.15 -0.09 14.32
N GLN A 229 -20.38 1.18 13.91
CA GLN A 229 -19.46 2.28 14.19
C GLN A 229 -19.34 2.56 15.70
N ALA A 230 -20.44 2.60 16.44
CA ALA A 230 -20.43 2.76 17.89
C ALA A 230 -19.56 1.67 18.57
N ARG A 231 -19.72 0.42 18.13
CA ARG A 231 -18.93 -0.70 18.65
C ARG A 231 -17.46 -0.65 18.25
N LEU A 232 -17.13 -0.21 17.02
CA LEU A 232 -15.74 0.01 16.60
C LEU A 232 -15.06 1.09 17.43
N ALA A 233 -15.77 2.18 17.76
CA ALA A 233 -15.28 3.26 18.60
C ALA A 233 -15.00 2.78 20.04
N ALA A 234 -15.92 2.02 20.63
CA ALA A 234 -15.74 1.44 21.97
C ALA A 234 -14.51 0.51 22.06
N HIS A 235 -14.15 -0.17 20.97
CA HIS A 235 -12.98 -1.06 20.92
C HIS A 235 -11.71 -0.38 20.35
N GLY A 236 -11.78 0.90 19.96
CA GLY A 236 -10.69 1.63 19.30
C GLY A 236 -9.60 2.19 20.21
N GLY A 237 -9.78 2.14 21.51
CA GLY A 237 -8.91 2.78 22.52
C GLY A 237 -7.61 2.05 22.86
N GLN A 238 -7.29 0.94 22.24
CA GLN A 238 -5.98 0.30 22.47
C GLN A 238 -4.91 1.03 21.64
N THR A 239 -4.20 1.94 22.30
CA THR A 239 -2.93 2.53 21.85
C THR A 239 -2.01 1.44 21.31
N ALA A 240 -1.35 1.73 20.20
CA ALA A 240 -0.28 0.87 19.68
C ALA A 240 0.80 0.77 20.76
N ALA A 241 0.85 -0.36 21.46
CA ALA A 241 1.96 -0.64 22.37
C ALA A 241 3.27 -0.49 21.60
N ALA A 242 4.29 0.08 22.23
CA ALA A 242 5.62 0.23 21.64
C ALA A 242 6.02 -1.07 20.94
N ARG A 243 6.50 -0.98 19.72
CA ARG A 243 6.88 -2.17 18.95
C ARG A 243 8.10 -2.78 19.59
N HIS A 244 8.03 -4.08 19.88
CA HIS A 244 9.19 -4.81 20.40
C HIS A 244 10.38 -4.73 19.40
N PRO A 245 11.63 -4.62 19.86
CA PRO A 245 12.82 -4.53 18.98
C PRO A 245 12.90 -5.63 17.92
N LEU A 246 12.56 -6.87 18.27
CA LEU A 246 12.56 -8.00 17.35
C LEU A 246 11.34 -8.05 16.42
N ALA A 247 10.39 -7.10 16.54
CA ALA A 247 9.19 -7.08 15.72
C ALA A 247 9.52 -6.85 14.24
N GLY A 248 9.14 -7.82 13.39
CA GLY A 248 9.40 -7.78 11.95
C GLY A 248 10.64 -8.53 11.48
N LEU A 249 11.56 -8.88 12.40
CA LEU A 249 12.74 -9.70 12.10
C LEU A 249 12.43 -11.20 12.14
N VAL A 250 11.46 -11.62 12.98
CA VAL A 250 11.12 -13.04 13.19
C VAL A 250 10.25 -13.58 12.06
N ARG A 251 10.68 -14.69 11.45
CA ARG A 251 10.03 -15.38 10.34
C ARG A 251 9.70 -16.83 10.65
N CYS A 252 8.68 -17.34 10.01
CA CYS A 252 8.26 -18.74 10.08
C CYS A 252 9.02 -19.56 9.03
N SER A 253 9.64 -20.67 9.43
CA SER A 253 10.34 -21.58 8.50
C SER A 253 9.41 -22.29 7.52
N VAL A 254 8.14 -22.53 7.93
CA VAL A 254 7.17 -23.32 7.11
C VAL A 254 6.62 -22.48 5.95
N CYS A 255 6.29 -21.20 6.17
CA CYS A 255 5.64 -20.36 5.15
C CYS A 255 6.43 -19.08 4.80
N GLY A 256 7.62 -18.86 5.37
CA GLY A 256 8.42 -17.65 5.15
C GLY A 256 7.78 -16.35 5.72
N GLY A 257 6.53 -16.41 6.20
CA GLY A 257 5.77 -15.27 6.67
C GLY A 257 6.32 -14.67 7.98
N LYS A 258 6.07 -13.38 8.19
CA LYS A 258 6.45 -12.71 9.45
C LYS A 258 5.70 -13.30 10.64
N MET A 259 6.37 -13.37 11.79
CA MET A 259 5.74 -13.73 13.06
C MET A 259 5.34 -12.47 13.82
N GLU A 260 4.21 -12.53 14.51
CA GLU A 260 3.64 -11.42 15.30
C GLU A 260 3.76 -11.75 16.78
N LEU A 261 4.16 -10.75 17.59
CA LEU A 261 4.15 -10.86 19.04
C LEU A 261 2.71 -10.84 19.54
N THR A 262 2.35 -11.84 20.34
CA THR A 262 1.01 -12.04 20.91
C THR A 262 1.11 -12.39 22.38
N GLY A 263 -0.02 -12.36 23.12
CA GLY A 263 -0.05 -12.59 24.55
C GLY A 263 0.04 -11.29 25.36
N ALA A 264 0.00 -11.40 26.67
CA ALA A 264 0.10 -10.30 27.64
C ALA A 264 1.00 -10.67 28.81
N GLY A 265 1.64 -9.67 29.41
CA GLY A 265 2.55 -9.86 30.55
C GLY A 265 3.66 -10.87 30.22
N ALA A 266 3.96 -11.76 31.15
CA ALA A 266 4.99 -12.78 31.01
C ALA A 266 4.68 -13.88 29.97
N ARG A 267 3.43 -14.00 29.50
CA ARG A 267 3.01 -15.01 28.50
C ARG A 267 3.02 -14.47 27.08
N ARG A 268 3.98 -13.60 26.75
CA ARG A 268 4.17 -13.07 25.38
C ARG A 268 4.99 -14.05 24.56
N TYR A 269 4.60 -14.24 23.27
CA TYR A 269 5.31 -15.11 22.35
C TYR A 269 5.13 -14.67 20.91
N PHE A 270 6.11 -14.97 20.06
CA PHE A 270 6.01 -14.84 18.62
C PHE A 270 5.21 -16.00 18.04
N ARG A 271 4.25 -15.69 17.17
CA ARG A 271 3.40 -16.67 16.47
C ARG A 271 3.34 -16.34 14.99
N CYS A 272 3.33 -17.37 14.16
CA CYS A 272 3.21 -17.21 12.72
C CYS A 272 1.89 -16.47 12.35
N ARG A 273 2.02 -15.39 11.60
CA ARG A 273 0.89 -14.57 11.15
C ARG A 273 -0.03 -15.36 10.19
N THR A 274 0.55 -16.18 9.32
CA THR A 274 -0.20 -17.03 8.38
C THR A 274 -0.99 -18.10 9.12
N ALA A 275 -0.38 -18.83 10.06
CA ALA A 275 -1.05 -19.83 10.89
C ALA A 275 -2.19 -19.24 11.73
N ARG A 276 -2.06 -17.98 12.18
CA ARG A 276 -3.13 -17.27 12.88
C ARG A 276 -4.33 -16.97 11.99
N ARG A 277 -4.12 -16.80 10.68
CA ARG A 277 -5.19 -16.51 9.71
C ARG A 277 -5.84 -17.78 9.16
N SER A 278 -5.02 -18.78 8.89
CA SER A 278 -5.45 -20.11 8.40
C SER A 278 -4.46 -21.16 8.84
N LYS A 279 -4.94 -22.18 9.55
CA LYS A 279 -4.13 -23.31 9.99
C LYS A 279 -3.68 -24.16 8.81
N THR A 280 -4.50 -24.27 7.77
CA THR A 280 -4.18 -25.00 6.54
C THR A 280 -3.06 -24.34 5.74
N ALA A 281 -2.99 -23.01 5.72
CA ALA A 281 -1.93 -22.29 5.00
C ALA A 281 -0.56 -22.33 5.72
N CYS A 282 -0.52 -22.69 7.01
CA CYS A 282 0.71 -22.95 7.75
C CYS A 282 0.47 -24.01 8.83
N PRO A 283 0.54 -25.30 8.49
CA PRO A 283 0.20 -26.39 9.40
C PRO A 283 1.19 -26.54 10.56
N GLY A 284 2.44 -26.19 10.40
CA GLY A 284 3.48 -26.29 11.43
C GLY A 284 3.31 -25.36 12.62
N GLN A 285 2.57 -24.28 12.47
CA GLN A 285 2.22 -23.30 13.51
C GLN A 285 3.37 -22.94 14.49
N PRO A 286 4.58 -22.62 14.03
CA PRO A 286 5.69 -22.35 14.94
C PRO A 286 5.37 -21.17 15.87
N TYR A 287 5.78 -21.29 17.12
CA TYR A 287 5.70 -20.21 18.10
C TYR A 287 7.02 -20.13 18.88
N TRP A 288 7.32 -18.97 19.44
CA TRP A 288 8.56 -18.74 20.19
C TRP A 288 8.28 -17.80 21.37
N PRO A 289 8.45 -18.25 22.64
CA PRO A 289 8.28 -17.39 23.81
C PRO A 289 9.17 -16.17 23.71
N LEU A 290 8.69 -15.03 24.19
CA LEU A 290 9.43 -13.79 24.13
C LEU A 290 10.69 -13.84 25.01
N CYS A 291 10.60 -14.40 26.22
CA CYS A 291 11.74 -14.55 27.12
C CYS A 291 12.89 -15.35 26.48
N ASP A 292 12.55 -16.43 25.77
CA ASP A 292 13.57 -17.25 25.08
C ASP A 292 14.17 -16.47 23.90
N ALA A 293 13.38 -15.63 23.24
CA ALA A 293 13.81 -14.81 22.12
C ALA A 293 14.78 -13.71 22.56
N GLU A 294 14.44 -13.02 23.63
CA GLU A 294 15.29 -11.98 24.24
C GLU A 294 16.61 -12.59 24.72
N ALA A 295 16.56 -13.65 25.51
CA ALA A 295 17.75 -14.33 26.03
C ALA A 295 18.69 -14.84 24.94
N LEU A 296 18.15 -15.44 23.87
CA LEU A 296 18.96 -15.93 22.76
C LEU A 296 19.66 -14.79 22.04
N VAL A 297 18.92 -13.71 21.71
CA VAL A 297 19.47 -12.58 20.97
C VAL A 297 20.47 -11.81 21.82
N GLU A 298 20.21 -11.59 23.10
CA GLU A 298 21.15 -10.95 24.04
C GLU A 298 22.43 -11.76 24.20
N ASN A 299 22.34 -13.09 24.36
CA ASN A 299 23.52 -13.97 24.46
C ASN A 299 24.35 -13.95 23.16
N GLN A 300 23.74 -13.89 22.01
CA GLN A 300 24.47 -13.80 20.75
C GLN A 300 25.09 -12.40 20.54
N LEU A 301 24.39 -11.34 20.89
CA LEU A 301 24.89 -9.96 20.77
C LEU A 301 26.00 -9.66 21.76
N SER A 302 25.98 -10.21 22.98
CA SER A 302 27.02 -10.05 23.97
C SER A 302 28.37 -10.66 23.52
N ARG A 303 28.36 -11.56 22.53
CA ARG A 303 29.59 -12.09 21.93
C ARG A 303 30.23 -11.11 20.93
N TYR A 304 29.49 -10.13 20.43
CA TYR A 304 29.92 -9.20 19.40
C TYR A 304 30.00 -7.74 19.87
N ALA A 305 29.30 -7.38 20.94
CA ALA A 305 29.22 -6.02 21.47
C ALA A 305 29.75 -5.95 22.91
N ALA A 306 30.64 -5.01 23.17
CA ALA A 306 31.36 -4.86 24.46
C ALA A 306 30.48 -4.27 25.62
N ALA A 307 29.18 -4.00 25.43
CA ALA A 307 28.32 -3.42 26.46
C ALA A 307 27.00 -4.18 26.63
N PRO A 308 26.68 -4.69 27.86
CA PRO A 308 25.38 -5.20 28.18
C PRO A 308 24.39 -4.05 28.36
N GLY A 309 23.32 -4.02 27.58
CA GLY A 309 22.24 -3.01 27.64
C GLY A 309 20.96 -3.51 27.01
N GLN A 310 19.83 -2.86 27.29
CA GLN A 310 18.57 -3.18 26.64
C GLN A 310 18.70 -3.08 25.12
N LEU A 311 18.38 -4.17 24.43
CA LEU A 311 18.42 -4.24 22.98
C LEU A 311 17.42 -3.22 22.37
N THR A 312 17.92 -2.21 21.70
CA THR A 312 17.07 -1.27 20.95
C THR A 312 16.70 -1.86 19.59
N GLN A 313 15.58 -1.39 19.02
CA GLN A 313 15.14 -1.85 17.68
C GLN A 313 16.18 -1.54 16.61
N ASP A 314 16.86 -0.42 16.74
CA ASP A 314 17.90 0.03 15.79
C ASP A 314 19.14 -0.86 15.87
N GLN A 315 19.57 -1.25 17.07
CA GLN A 315 20.66 -2.19 17.28
C GLN A 315 20.32 -3.58 16.73
N ALA A 316 19.10 -4.09 17.00
CA ALA A 316 18.66 -5.36 16.46
C ALA A 316 18.56 -5.33 14.93
N ALA A 317 18.07 -4.23 14.35
CA ALA A 317 17.95 -4.05 12.90
C ALA A 317 19.32 -3.89 12.24
N ALA A 318 20.29 -3.28 12.90
CA ALA A 318 21.64 -3.10 12.36
C ALA A 318 22.44 -4.41 12.30
N LEU A 319 22.22 -5.32 13.25
CA LEU A 319 23.01 -6.55 13.39
C LEU A 319 22.30 -7.81 12.88
N LEU A 320 20.97 -7.83 12.81
CA LEU A 320 20.17 -8.99 12.42
C LEU A 320 19.36 -8.71 11.14
N GLN A 321 19.54 -9.53 10.12
CA GLN A 321 18.73 -9.50 8.91
C GLN A 321 17.39 -10.24 9.12
N SER A 322 17.42 -11.42 9.73
CA SER A 322 16.22 -12.20 10.05
C SER A 322 16.49 -13.30 11.07
N ILE A 323 15.43 -13.71 11.75
CA ILE A 323 15.40 -14.85 12.67
C ILE A 323 14.35 -15.83 12.16
N THR A 324 14.75 -17.07 11.84
CA THR A 324 13.84 -18.09 11.35
C THR A 324 13.52 -19.09 12.46
N VAL A 325 12.21 -19.27 12.74
CA VAL A 325 11.72 -20.16 13.80
C VAL A 325 11.07 -21.39 13.16
N TYR A 326 11.54 -22.56 13.55
CA TYR A 326 11.02 -23.85 13.12
C TYR A 326 9.94 -24.37 14.08
N PRO A 327 9.01 -25.22 13.62
CA PRO A 327 8.11 -25.95 14.50
C PRO A 327 8.91 -26.76 15.52
N PRO A 328 8.42 -26.89 16.77
CA PRO A 328 9.09 -27.73 17.77
C PRO A 328 9.09 -29.20 17.33
N GLN A 329 10.23 -29.86 17.41
CA GLN A 329 10.42 -31.28 17.23
C GLN A 329 10.97 -31.85 18.54
N ASP A 330 10.32 -32.87 19.09
CA ASP A 330 10.69 -33.51 20.37
C ASP A 330 10.95 -32.54 21.53
N GLY A 331 10.09 -31.51 21.64
CA GLY A 331 10.22 -30.46 22.66
C GLY A 331 11.30 -29.41 22.41
N THR A 332 12.17 -29.63 21.40
CA THR A 332 13.27 -28.73 21.06
C THR A 332 12.88 -27.79 19.94
N ARG A 333 13.27 -26.50 20.03
CA ARG A 333 13.06 -25.51 18.96
C ARG A 333 14.35 -25.24 18.23
N ARG A 334 14.34 -25.42 16.94
CA ARG A 334 15.41 -24.97 16.06
C ARG A 334 15.17 -23.51 15.69
N ILE A 335 16.18 -22.65 15.86
CA ILE A 335 16.14 -21.23 15.53
C ILE A 335 17.42 -20.92 14.73
N GLU A 336 17.24 -20.25 13.61
CA GLU A 336 18.34 -19.79 12.77
C GLU A 336 18.39 -18.25 12.76
N LEU A 337 19.55 -17.71 13.10
CA LEU A 337 19.85 -16.29 13.04
C LEU A 337 20.62 -16.00 11.75
N ARG A 338 20.16 -15.01 10.98
CA ARG A 338 20.87 -14.52 9.81
C ARG A 338 21.34 -13.09 10.10
N TRP A 339 22.63 -12.88 10.02
CA TRP A 339 23.27 -11.60 10.30
C TRP A 339 23.32 -10.71 9.06
N SER A 340 23.55 -9.40 9.24
CA SER A 340 23.59 -8.40 8.16
C SER A 340 24.98 -8.24 7.54
N PHE A 341 25.98 -8.95 8.06
CA PHE A 341 27.36 -8.90 7.58
C PHE A 341 27.80 -10.23 6.97
#